data_ac3ba542f7d675791e441c60a35f9976
#
_entry.id   ac3ba542f7d675791e441c60a35f9976
#
_cell.length_a   1.000
_cell.length_b   1.000
_cell.length_c   1.000
_cell.angle_alpha   90.00
_cell.angle_beta   90.00
_cell.angle_gamma   90.00
#
_symmetry.space_group_name_H-M   'P 1'
#
loop_
_entity.id
_entity.type
_entity.pdbx_description
1 polymer ?
#
loop_
_entity_poly.entity_id
_entity_poly.type
_entity_poly.pdbx_seq_one_letter_code
_entity_poly.pdbx_strand_id
1 'polypeptide(L)'
;MGSSMAENHPVGFQWVIEAREKNGAKIIHVDPRFNRTSAMSDYWLPLRAGSDIVFLGALINYTISNDRYFRDYVIPYTNAATILREDFKDTEDLGGLFSGWDA
;
A
#
# COMPACT_ATOMS: atom_id res chain seq x y z
N MET A 1 -0.31 -3.34 7.81
CA MET A 1 -0.82 -4.45 7.01
C MET A 1 0.08 -5.66 7.21
N GLY A 2 -0.49 -6.87 7.47
CA GLY A 2 0.24 -8.12 7.63
C GLY A 2 1.22 -8.19 8.81
N SER A 3 0.95 -7.52 9.92
CA SER A 3 1.87 -7.45 11.05
C SER A 3 1.12 -7.31 12.37
N SER A 4 1.64 -7.93 13.42
CA SER A 4 1.17 -7.70 14.79
C SER A 4 2.04 -6.66 15.50
N MET A 5 1.98 -5.41 15.05
CA MET A 5 2.84 -4.32 15.54
C MET A 5 2.70 -4.10 17.05
N ALA A 6 1.49 -4.24 17.61
CA ALA A 6 1.24 -4.11 19.04
C ALA A 6 2.03 -5.14 19.90
N GLU A 7 2.37 -6.30 19.30
CA GLU A 7 3.12 -7.37 19.99
C GLU A 7 4.61 -7.30 19.65
N ASN A 8 4.94 -7.17 18.36
CA ASN A 8 6.32 -7.30 17.88
C ASN A 8 7.10 -5.98 17.88
N HIS A 9 6.40 -4.84 17.87
CA HIS A 9 7.00 -3.50 17.90
C HIS A 9 6.27 -2.59 18.90
N PRO A 10 6.19 -2.97 20.20
CA PRO A 10 5.36 -2.24 21.16
C PRO A 10 5.83 -0.79 21.37
N VAL A 11 7.13 -0.54 21.32
CA VAL A 11 7.69 0.81 21.45
C VAL A 11 7.28 1.69 20.26
N GLY A 12 7.30 1.16 19.04
CA GLY A 12 6.80 1.87 17.87
C GLY A 12 5.27 2.05 17.90
N PHE A 13 4.55 1.08 18.43
CA PHE A 13 3.10 1.13 18.51
C PHE A 13 2.57 2.21 19.46
N GLN A 14 3.36 2.65 20.44
CA GLN A 14 3.01 3.80 21.30
C GLN A 14 2.71 5.07 20.48
N TRP A 15 3.49 5.32 19.43
CA TRP A 15 3.28 6.49 18.56
C TRP A 15 1.98 6.40 17.76
N VAL A 16 1.59 5.20 17.38
CA VAL A 16 0.30 4.95 16.71
C VAL A 16 -0.85 5.25 17.66
N ILE A 17 -0.76 4.78 18.91
CA ILE A 17 -1.76 5.06 19.94
C ILE A 17 -1.79 6.55 20.28
N GLU A 18 -0.62 7.18 20.43
CA GLU A 18 -0.55 8.62 20.70
C GLU A 18 -1.16 9.46 19.57
N ALA A 19 -0.93 9.09 18.31
CA ALA A 19 -1.55 9.74 17.17
C ALA A 19 -3.09 9.63 17.22
N ARG A 20 -3.61 8.46 17.60
CA ARG A 20 -5.05 8.28 17.80
C ARG A 20 -5.60 9.16 18.91
N GLU A 21 -4.97 9.13 20.09
CA GLU A 21 -5.43 9.83 21.27
C GLU A 21 -5.35 11.37 21.14
N LYS A 22 -4.23 11.87 20.58
CA LYS A 22 -4.00 13.32 20.48
C LYS A 22 -4.55 13.94 19.18
N ASN A 23 -4.55 13.21 18.09
CA ASN A 23 -4.86 13.77 16.77
C ASN A 23 -6.10 13.14 16.13
N GLY A 24 -6.79 12.23 16.82
CA GLY A 24 -7.96 11.54 16.26
C GLY A 24 -7.66 10.65 15.07
N ALA A 25 -6.40 10.23 14.90
CA ALA A 25 -6.00 9.37 13.79
C ALA A 25 -6.74 8.04 13.84
N LYS A 26 -7.14 7.53 12.67
CA LYS A 26 -7.79 6.22 12.55
C LYS A 26 -6.76 5.13 12.30
N ILE A 27 -6.90 4.03 13.03
CA ILE A 27 -6.06 2.84 12.86
C ILE A 27 -6.84 1.82 12.04
N ILE A 28 -6.33 1.54 10.84
CA ILE A 28 -6.88 0.52 9.96
C ILE A 28 -5.88 -0.64 9.91
N HIS A 29 -6.31 -1.80 10.37
CA HIS A 29 -5.49 -3.01 10.37
C HIS A 29 -6.00 -4.00 9.32
N VAL A 30 -5.11 -4.36 8.40
CA VAL A 30 -5.39 -5.31 7.32
C VAL A 30 -4.56 -6.56 7.58
N ASP A 31 -5.22 -7.65 7.93
CA ASP A 31 -4.56 -8.92 8.27
C ASP A 31 -5.57 -10.07 8.16
N PRO A 32 -5.20 -11.22 7.61
CA PRO A 32 -6.09 -12.38 7.57
C PRO A 32 -6.43 -12.91 8.96
N ARG A 33 -5.58 -12.66 9.95
CA ARG A 33 -5.75 -13.10 11.33
C ARG A 33 -6.06 -11.93 12.26
N PHE A 34 -7.08 -12.09 13.09
CA PHE A 34 -7.31 -11.17 14.20
C PHE A 34 -6.22 -11.36 15.28
N ASN A 35 -5.51 -10.26 15.59
CA ASN A 35 -4.43 -10.24 16.58
C ASN A 35 -4.55 -9.01 17.49
N ARG A 36 -3.57 -8.78 18.36
CA ARG A 36 -3.62 -7.65 19.32
C ARG A 36 -3.64 -6.29 18.64
N THR A 37 -3.02 -6.13 17.48
CA THR A 37 -3.12 -4.90 16.69
C THR A 37 -4.54 -4.71 16.17
N SER A 38 -5.21 -5.78 15.74
CA SER A 38 -6.61 -5.73 15.32
C SER A 38 -7.53 -5.25 16.45
N ALA A 39 -7.28 -5.75 17.68
CA ALA A 39 -8.06 -5.36 18.85
C ALA A 39 -7.91 -3.88 19.22
N MET A 40 -6.81 -3.24 18.82
CA MET A 40 -6.54 -1.82 19.07
C MET A 40 -6.88 -0.94 17.87
N SER A 41 -7.33 -1.50 16.75
CA SER A 41 -7.66 -0.76 15.54
C SER A 41 -9.13 -0.29 15.52
N ASP A 42 -9.39 0.81 14.82
CA ASP A 42 -10.75 1.28 14.55
C ASP A 42 -11.46 0.41 13.51
N TYR A 43 -10.67 -0.11 12.55
CA TYR A 43 -11.15 -1.01 11.51
C TYR A 43 -10.20 -2.18 11.34
N TRP A 44 -10.74 -3.38 11.36
CA TRP A 44 -10.02 -4.59 10.97
C TRP A 44 -10.61 -5.12 9.66
N LEU A 45 -9.75 -5.27 8.66
CA LEU A 45 -10.10 -5.81 7.35
C LEU A 45 -9.50 -7.21 7.22
N PRO A 46 -10.31 -8.27 7.33
CA PRO A 46 -9.84 -9.65 7.15
C PRO A 46 -9.55 -9.92 5.68
N LEU A 47 -8.28 -9.80 5.31
CA LEU A 47 -7.84 -10.04 3.95
C LEU A 47 -7.59 -11.54 3.75
N ARG A 48 -8.04 -12.12 2.64
CA ARG A 48 -7.67 -13.47 2.26
C ARG A 48 -6.16 -13.53 1.97
N ALA A 49 -5.45 -14.49 2.56
CA ALA A 49 -4.04 -14.70 2.26
C ALA A 49 -3.80 -14.86 0.75
N GLY A 50 -2.81 -14.15 0.21
CA GLY A 50 -2.49 -14.13 -1.22
C GLY A 50 -3.27 -13.11 -2.05
N SER A 51 -4.14 -12.27 -1.44
CA SER A 51 -4.89 -11.23 -2.16
C SER A 51 -4.39 -9.80 -1.90
N ASP A 52 -3.19 -9.66 -1.34
CA ASP A 52 -2.57 -8.37 -1.05
C ASP A 52 -2.42 -7.49 -2.29
N ILE A 53 -1.99 -8.07 -3.39
CA ILE A 53 -1.83 -7.36 -4.68
C ILE A 53 -3.19 -6.79 -5.14
N VAL A 54 -4.26 -7.56 -5.04
CA VAL A 54 -5.60 -7.13 -5.44
C VAL A 54 -6.08 -5.97 -4.55
N PHE A 55 -5.86 -6.08 -3.25
CA PHE A 55 -6.23 -5.04 -2.30
C PHE A 55 -5.46 -3.72 -2.55
N LEU A 56 -4.13 -3.81 -2.70
CA LEU A 56 -3.30 -2.63 -2.97
C LEU A 56 -3.59 -2.04 -4.35
N GLY A 57 -3.78 -2.88 -5.37
CA GLY A 57 -4.19 -2.46 -6.70
C GLY A 57 -5.53 -1.72 -6.70
N ALA A 58 -6.50 -2.19 -5.90
CA ALA A 58 -7.79 -1.53 -5.74
C ALA A 58 -7.65 -0.13 -5.09
N LEU A 59 -6.77 0.02 -4.10
CA LEU A 59 -6.47 1.32 -3.48
C LEU A 59 -5.83 2.29 -4.48
N ILE A 60 -4.86 1.80 -5.25
CA ILE A 60 -4.20 2.61 -6.30
C ILE A 60 -5.21 3.02 -7.36
N ASN A 61 -6.01 2.07 -7.85
CA ASN A 61 -7.06 2.34 -8.83
C ASN A 61 -8.05 3.40 -8.32
N TYR A 62 -8.52 3.27 -7.08
CA TYR A 62 -9.41 4.25 -6.47
C TYR A 62 -8.77 5.64 -6.39
N THR A 63 -7.50 5.69 -5.99
CA THR A 63 -6.75 6.95 -5.86
C THR A 63 -6.59 7.66 -7.20
N ILE A 64 -6.25 6.93 -8.26
CA ILE A 64 -6.08 7.47 -9.61
C ILE A 64 -7.43 7.88 -10.20
N SER A 65 -8.43 7.01 -10.14
CA SER A 65 -9.75 7.25 -10.74
C SER A 65 -10.51 8.42 -10.12
N ASN A 66 -10.14 8.81 -8.90
CA ASN A 66 -10.76 9.93 -8.18
C ASN A 66 -9.84 11.13 -8.01
N ASP A 67 -8.71 11.20 -8.72
CA ASP A 67 -7.72 12.29 -8.65
C ASP A 67 -7.24 12.58 -7.21
N ARG A 68 -7.10 11.54 -6.37
CA ARG A 68 -6.73 11.66 -4.95
C ARG A 68 -5.23 11.47 -4.68
N TYR A 69 -4.39 11.58 -5.71
CA TYR A 69 -2.94 11.53 -5.56
C TYR A 69 -2.35 12.93 -5.40
N PHE A 70 -1.19 13.02 -4.76
CA PHE A 70 -0.48 14.29 -4.57
C PHE A 70 0.26 14.68 -5.86
N ARG A 71 -0.39 15.48 -6.70
CA ARG A 71 0.05 15.85 -8.06
C ARG A 71 1.44 16.49 -8.08
N ASP A 72 1.69 17.42 -7.15
CA ASP A 72 2.94 18.18 -7.08
C ASP A 72 4.17 17.31 -6.80
N TYR A 73 3.95 16.10 -6.29
CA TYR A 73 4.99 15.11 -6.10
C TYR A 73 4.98 14.06 -7.22
N VAL A 74 3.84 13.49 -7.50
CA VAL A 74 3.71 12.32 -8.40
C VAL A 74 4.15 12.66 -9.83
N ILE A 75 3.75 13.83 -10.36
CA ILE A 75 4.05 14.20 -11.75
C ILE A 75 5.55 14.47 -11.96
N PRO A 76 6.22 15.34 -11.18
CA PRO A 76 7.63 15.66 -11.42
C PRO A 76 8.63 14.62 -10.89
N TYR A 77 8.27 13.79 -9.91
CA TYR A 77 9.22 12.92 -9.21
C TYR A 77 9.01 11.42 -9.42
N THR A 78 8.02 11.04 -10.24
CA THR A 78 7.76 9.62 -10.57
C THR A 78 7.54 9.44 -12.07
N ASN A 79 7.53 8.19 -12.52
CA ASN A 79 7.21 7.84 -13.91
C ASN A 79 5.70 7.78 -14.20
N ALA A 80 4.84 8.17 -13.27
CA ALA A 80 3.39 8.09 -13.42
C ALA A 80 2.82 8.99 -14.55
N ALA A 81 3.56 10.04 -14.94
CA ALA A 81 3.19 10.92 -16.07
C ALA A 81 3.71 10.40 -17.43
N THR A 82 4.37 9.24 -17.45
CA THR A 82 4.93 8.66 -18.68
C THR A 82 3.84 8.01 -19.51
N ILE A 83 3.80 8.31 -20.80
CA ILE A 83 2.92 7.62 -21.74
C ILE A 83 3.58 6.31 -22.14
N LEU A 84 2.87 5.20 -21.92
CA LEU A 84 3.33 3.89 -22.37
C LEU A 84 3.12 3.76 -23.88
N ARG A 85 4.13 3.22 -24.59
CA ARG A 85 4.02 2.87 -25.99
C ARG A 85 3.21 1.59 -26.14
N GLU A 86 2.60 1.40 -27.31
CA GLU A 86 1.83 0.18 -27.60
C GLU A 86 2.70 -1.10 -27.62
N ASP A 87 3.99 -0.95 -27.94
CA ASP A 87 4.97 -2.04 -27.99
C ASP A 87 5.74 -2.24 -26.67
N PHE A 88 5.33 -1.55 -25.60
CA PHE A 88 5.94 -1.70 -24.27
C PHE A 88 5.80 -3.15 -23.77
N LYS A 89 6.92 -3.68 -23.31
CA LYS A 89 7.00 -4.99 -22.67
C LYS A 89 7.43 -4.82 -21.22
N ASP A 90 6.78 -5.52 -20.33
CA ASP A 90 7.17 -5.57 -18.93
C ASP A 90 8.25 -6.62 -18.69
N THR A 91 8.87 -6.60 -17.52
CA THR A 91 9.91 -7.57 -17.11
C THR A 91 9.45 -9.03 -17.25
N GLU A 92 8.17 -9.29 -17.01
CA GLU A 92 7.57 -10.62 -17.20
C GLU A 92 7.62 -11.08 -18.66
N ASP A 93 7.37 -10.17 -19.60
CA ASP A 93 7.42 -10.45 -21.04
C ASP A 93 8.84 -10.63 -21.56
N LEU A 94 9.83 -10.15 -20.83
CA LEU A 94 11.25 -10.14 -21.20
C LEU A 94 12.09 -11.16 -20.39
N GLY A 95 11.47 -12.13 -19.73
CA GLY A 95 12.17 -13.13 -18.94
C GLY A 95 12.95 -12.56 -17.75
N GLY A 96 12.49 -11.46 -17.17
CA GLY A 96 13.09 -10.79 -16.01
C GLY A 96 14.04 -9.64 -16.36
N LEU A 97 14.25 -9.34 -17.63
CA LEU A 97 15.03 -8.18 -18.07
C LEU A 97 14.21 -6.89 -17.93
N PHE A 98 14.90 -5.78 -17.69
CA PHE A 98 14.24 -4.47 -17.66
C PHE A 98 13.77 -4.04 -19.05
N SER A 99 12.58 -3.47 -19.11
CA SER A 99 12.05 -2.88 -20.33
C SER A 99 13.00 -1.83 -20.91
N GLY A 100 13.22 -1.87 -22.21
CA GLY A 100 14.15 -0.97 -22.91
C GLY A 100 15.60 -1.44 -22.96
N TRP A 101 15.90 -2.60 -22.43
CA TRP A 101 17.20 -3.25 -22.60
C TRP A 101 17.19 -4.09 -23.87
N ASP A 102 17.97 -3.71 -24.86
CA ASP A 102 18.25 -4.52 -26.04
C ASP A 102 19.38 -5.51 -25.69
N ALA A 103 19.07 -6.80 -25.76
CA ALA A 103 20.05 -7.88 -25.55
C ALA A 103 20.84 -8.17 -26.82
#